data_1d648e93e783f1bb93bb618cfee16df0
#
_entry.id   1d648e93e783f1bb93bb618cfee16df0
#
_cell.length_a   1.000
_cell.length_b   1.000
_cell.length_c   1.000
_cell.angle_alpha   90.00
_cell.angle_beta   90.00
_cell.angle_gamma   90.00
#
_symmetry.space_group_name_H-M   'P 1'
#
loop_
_entity.id
_entity.type
_entity.pdbx_description
1 polymer ?
#
loop_
_entity_poly.entity_id
_entity_poly.type
_entity_poly.pdbx_seq_one_letter_code
_entity_poly.pdbx_strand_id
1 'polypeptide(L)'
;MIRKNIIKNKNDKQRYFLNDSWRIEMPAVVRTPFYGNNCSEYFGYVVTYSEMEQAYHLLKVDLHNGKILWSIDAVNGGYGTPTVFGDLVVFLKEFDAVQAVSAESGIVEWAVQGGHRVRTTLNVIDETLWFGSGSTLLAVNKNGEVVKKLHIPNSFIYGNITPYKGGILCTGTLHNNERDCSCSYLWLINQEGSIMYSMELGRSPVISSDTSGIWLKDDFAFASCGHDIICFDLKVGKELWRTRVFGFCGRHFPVVDSQRVYYTTLKGEVGCADILNGSIVWRQKFREGLIVAPPSIYGKTLFVLADCSVFLLDKDTGEI
;
A
#
# COMPACT_ATOMS: atom_id res chain seq x y z
N MET A 1 21.35 4.77 21.55
CA MET A 1 21.77 6.21 21.41
C MET A 1 22.06 6.43 19.92
N ILE A 2 21.15 7.06 19.18
CA ILE A 2 21.29 7.29 17.73
C ILE A 2 22.26 8.45 17.55
N ARG A 3 23.46 8.20 17.03
CA ARG A 3 24.38 9.28 16.63
C ARG A 3 23.96 9.80 15.27
N LYS A 4 23.60 11.08 15.20
CA LYS A 4 23.34 11.77 13.93
C LYS A 4 24.67 12.10 13.26
N ASN A 5 24.99 11.45 12.16
CA ASN A 5 26.08 11.88 11.31
C ASN A 5 25.53 12.90 10.31
N ILE A 6 25.91 14.16 10.47
CA ILE A 6 25.54 15.24 9.55
C ILE A 6 26.68 15.38 8.55
N ILE A 7 26.42 15.05 7.29
CA ILE A 7 27.35 15.35 6.21
C ILE A 7 26.91 16.68 5.60
N LYS A 8 27.68 17.73 5.83
CA LYS A 8 27.51 19.02 5.14
C LYS A 8 27.96 18.87 3.70
N ASN A 9 27.05 18.97 2.75
CA ASN A 9 27.41 19.08 1.34
C ASN A 9 27.44 20.57 0.96
N LYS A 10 28.24 20.94 -0.06
CA LYS A 10 28.52 22.33 -0.50
C LYS A 10 27.29 23.17 -0.87
N ASN A 11 26.08 22.62 -0.84
CA ASN A 11 24.82 23.29 -1.18
C ASN A 11 23.85 23.41 0.01
N ASP A 12 24.32 23.53 1.24
CA ASP A 12 23.54 23.86 2.45
C ASP A 12 22.24 23.05 2.74
N LYS A 13 22.06 21.88 2.12
CA LYS A 13 20.99 20.97 2.51
C LYS A 13 21.53 19.99 3.55
N GLN A 14 21.04 20.09 4.78
CA GLN A 14 21.34 19.11 5.82
C GLN A 14 20.73 17.76 5.41
N ARG A 15 21.59 16.78 5.09
CA ARG A 15 21.19 15.39 4.92
C ARG A 15 21.40 14.67 6.25
N TYR A 16 20.33 14.09 6.79
CA TYR A 16 20.38 13.26 7.97
C TYR A 16 20.57 11.81 7.55
N PHE A 17 21.59 11.15 8.06
CA PHE A 17 21.76 9.71 7.93
C PHE A 17 21.34 9.08 9.26
N LEU A 18 20.44 8.12 9.19
CA LEU A 18 20.19 7.24 10.32
C LEU A 18 21.40 6.31 10.47
N ASN A 19 21.95 6.19 11.67
CA ASN A 19 22.95 5.16 11.93
C ASN A 19 22.26 3.81 11.86
N ASP A 20 22.78 2.95 10.98
CA ASP A 20 22.33 1.57 10.90
C ASP A 20 22.67 0.86 12.21
N SER A 21 21.70 0.23 12.84
CA SER A 21 21.96 -0.72 13.91
C SER A 21 22.55 -2.01 13.35
N TRP A 22 22.14 -2.36 12.15
CA TRP A 22 22.67 -3.45 11.32
C TRP A 22 22.38 -3.17 9.84
N ARG A 23 23.13 -3.84 8.96
CA ARG A 23 22.97 -3.78 7.50
C ARG A 23 23.11 -5.16 6.92
N ILE A 24 22.20 -5.50 6.01
CA ILE A 24 22.32 -6.70 5.18
C ILE A 24 22.76 -6.26 3.79
N GLU A 25 23.89 -6.77 3.32
CA GLU A 25 24.30 -6.64 1.93
C GLU A 25 23.71 -7.81 1.15
N MET A 26 22.83 -7.51 0.23
CA MET A 26 22.21 -8.50 -0.64
C MET A 26 22.49 -8.13 -2.10
N PRO A 27 22.88 -9.09 -2.96
CA PRO A 27 22.95 -8.87 -4.40
C PRO A 27 21.54 -8.86 -5.01
N ALA A 28 20.62 -8.12 -4.37
CA ALA A 28 19.21 -8.17 -4.69
C ALA A 28 18.53 -6.83 -4.40
N VAL A 29 17.51 -6.50 -5.19
CA VAL A 29 16.67 -5.32 -4.97
C VAL A 29 15.56 -5.68 -3.99
N VAL A 30 15.47 -4.95 -2.88
CA VAL A 30 14.36 -5.09 -1.93
C VAL A 30 13.08 -4.55 -2.58
N ARG A 31 12.05 -5.37 -2.67
CA ARG A 31 10.75 -5.04 -3.26
C ARG A 31 9.72 -4.58 -2.24
N THR A 32 9.83 -5.10 -1.01
CA THR A 32 8.90 -4.77 0.06
C THR A 32 9.67 -4.35 1.31
N PRO A 33 9.43 -3.14 1.85
CA PRO A 33 10.05 -2.73 3.11
C PRO A 33 9.40 -3.44 4.30
N PHE A 34 10.07 -3.41 5.45
CA PHE A 34 9.50 -3.88 6.71
C PHE A 34 8.50 -2.86 7.24
N TYR A 35 7.23 -3.23 7.31
CA TYR A 35 6.20 -2.41 7.96
C TYR A 35 4.92 -3.21 8.24
N GLY A 36 4.19 -2.79 9.26
CA GLY A 36 2.83 -3.28 9.53
C GLY A 36 2.73 -4.81 9.57
N ASN A 37 1.95 -5.34 8.66
CA ASN A 37 1.55 -6.74 8.66
C ASN A 37 2.66 -7.75 8.29
N ASN A 38 3.82 -7.30 7.83
CA ASN A 38 4.92 -8.20 7.46
C ASN A 38 6.07 -8.23 8.48
N CYS A 39 5.89 -7.68 9.65
CA CYS A 39 6.86 -7.75 10.73
C CYS A 39 6.18 -7.98 12.08
N SER A 40 6.94 -8.54 12.99
CA SER A 40 6.67 -8.63 14.42
C SER A 40 7.74 -7.86 15.19
N GLU A 41 7.69 -7.91 16.51
CA GLU A 41 8.72 -7.27 17.36
C GLU A 41 10.15 -7.78 17.05
N TYR A 42 10.28 -9.06 16.64
CA TYR A 42 11.57 -9.72 16.46
C TYR A 42 11.87 -10.08 15.01
N PHE A 43 10.90 -10.25 14.17
CA PHE A 43 11.06 -10.79 12.82
C PHE A 43 10.37 -9.93 11.78
N GLY A 44 10.99 -9.81 10.62
CA GLY A 44 10.41 -9.18 9.45
C GLY A 44 10.48 -10.10 8.23
N TYR A 45 9.53 -9.93 7.32
CA TYR A 45 9.43 -10.69 6.08
C TYR A 45 9.53 -9.75 4.89
N VAL A 46 10.43 -10.03 3.97
CA VAL A 46 10.70 -9.16 2.83
C VAL A 46 10.84 -9.97 1.55
N VAL A 47 10.27 -9.45 0.46
CA VAL A 47 10.50 -10.00 -0.87
C VAL A 47 11.64 -9.22 -1.53
N THR A 48 12.60 -9.95 -2.07
CA THR A 48 13.74 -9.43 -2.81
C THR A 48 13.74 -9.96 -4.23
N TYR A 49 14.40 -9.26 -5.14
CA TYR A 49 14.66 -9.71 -6.51
C TYR A 49 16.16 -9.76 -6.74
N SER A 50 16.68 -10.95 -7.06
CA SER A 50 18.07 -11.15 -7.46
C SER A 50 18.20 -10.97 -8.98
N GLU A 51 18.93 -9.94 -9.40
CA GLU A 51 19.21 -9.73 -10.83
C GLU A 51 20.12 -10.84 -11.41
N MET A 52 21.01 -11.40 -10.60
CA MET A 52 21.92 -12.47 -11.01
C MET A 52 21.18 -13.78 -11.29
N GLU A 53 20.21 -14.13 -10.44
CA GLU A 53 19.41 -15.34 -10.55
C GLU A 53 18.13 -15.14 -11.35
N GLN A 54 17.77 -13.87 -11.61
CA GLN A 54 16.48 -13.44 -12.18
C GLN A 54 15.28 -14.04 -11.41
N ALA A 55 15.43 -14.14 -10.10
CA ALA A 55 14.48 -14.77 -9.20
C ALA A 55 14.08 -13.87 -8.05
N TYR A 56 12.88 -14.11 -7.55
CA TYR A 56 12.38 -13.49 -6.33
C TYR A 56 12.56 -14.42 -5.15
N HIS A 57 12.88 -13.87 -4.00
CA HIS A 57 13.02 -14.62 -2.75
C HIS A 57 12.21 -13.94 -1.65
N LEU A 58 11.48 -14.74 -0.89
CA LEU A 58 10.91 -14.33 0.39
C LEU A 58 11.91 -14.67 1.50
N LEU A 59 12.28 -13.68 2.29
CA LEU A 59 13.23 -13.80 3.38
C LEU A 59 12.53 -13.59 4.71
N LYS A 60 12.89 -14.37 5.73
CA LYS A 60 12.67 -14.05 7.14
C LYS A 60 13.95 -13.49 7.73
N VAL A 61 13.84 -12.32 8.36
CA VAL A 61 14.96 -11.57 8.91
C VAL A 61 14.76 -11.35 10.40
N ASP A 62 15.77 -11.64 11.20
CA ASP A 62 15.84 -11.24 12.60
C ASP A 62 16.11 -9.74 12.67
N LEU A 63 15.16 -8.97 13.20
CA LEU A 63 15.24 -7.52 13.28
C LEU A 63 16.23 -7.01 14.35
N HIS A 64 16.69 -7.89 15.24
CA HIS A 64 17.71 -7.53 16.23
C HIS A 64 19.12 -7.40 15.65
N ASN A 65 19.45 -8.30 14.71
CA ASN A 65 20.83 -8.43 14.21
C ASN A 65 20.94 -8.48 12.69
N GLY A 66 19.79 -8.44 11.96
CA GLY A 66 19.74 -8.49 10.51
C GLY A 66 20.04 -9.88 9.90
N LYS A 67 20.08 -10.96 10.70
CA LYS A 67 20.36 -12.28 10.20
C LYS A 67 19.18 -12.83 9.39
N ILE A 68 19.46 -13.35 8.21
CA ILE A 68 18.49 -14.12 7.43
C ILE A 68 18.34 -15.49 8.09
N LEU A 69 17.13 -15.83 8.54
CA LEU A 69 16.83 -17.08 9.23
C LEU A 69 16.46 -18.18 8.24
N TRP A 70 15.69 -17.84 7.22
CA TRP A 70 15.40 -18.70 6.07
C TRP A 70 15.11 -17.86 4.83
N SER A 71 15.26 -18.50 3.67
CA SER A 71 14.97 -17.96 2.35
C SER A 71 14.26 -19.00 1.53
N ILE A 72 13.24 -18.62 0.79
CA ILE A 72 12.53 -19.49 -0.16
C ILE A 72 12.32 -18.75 -1.47
N ASP A 73 12.23 -19.53 -2.56
CA ASP A 73 11.96 -18.97 -3.87
C ASP A 73 10.51 -18.46 -3.95
N ALA A 74 10.38 -17.20 -4.30
CA ALA A 74 9.11 -16.57 -4.62
C ALA A 74 9.06 -16.37 -6.13
N VAL A 75 8.37 -17.22 -6.85
CA VAL A 75 8.32 -17.16 -8.31
C VAL A 75 7.56 -15.89 -8.74
N ASN A 76 8.19 -15.05 -9.58
CA ASN A 76 7.60 -13.86 -10.19
C ASN A 76 6.80 -12.99 -9.20
N GLY A 77 7.39 -12.78 -8.01
CA GLY A 77 6.81 -12.09 -6.90
C GLY A 77 6.12 -10.82 -7.33
N GLY A 78 4.84 -10.88 -7.26
CA GLY A 78 4.00 -9.73 -7.53
C GLY A 78 4.36 -8.57 -6.60
N TYR A 79 3.83 -7.43 -6.90
CA TYR A 79 4.00 -6.18 -6.16
C TYR A 79 3.40 -6.19 -4.74
N GLY A 80 3.10 -7.38 -4.18
CA GLY A 80 2.44 -7.54 -2.89
C GLY A 80 3.41 -7.67 -1.72
N THR A 81 3.14 -6.93 -0.66
CA THR A 81 3.83 -7.09 0.62
C THR A 81 3.41 -8.41 1.26
N PRO A 82 4.34 -9.23 1.76
CA PRO A 82 4.00 -10.40 2.56
C PRO A 82 3.15 -10.00 3.77
N THR A 83 2.26 -10.88 4.18
CA THR A 83 1.36 -10.63 5.32
C THR A 83 1.46 -11.77 6.32
N VAL A 84 1.59 -11.46 7.60
CA VAL A 84 1.55 -12.46 8.67
C VAL A 84 0.10 -12.85 8.93
N PHE A 85 -0.16 -14.15 8.91
CA PHE A 85 -1.47 -14.75 9.14
C PHE A 85 -1.39 -15.84 10.21
N GLY A 86 -1.43 -15.44 11.47
CA GLY A 86 -1.17 -16.32 12.61
C GLY A 86 0.29 -16.81 12.61
N ASP A 87 0.48 -18.13 12.50
CA ASP A 87 1.79 -18.78 12.37
C ASP A 87 2.25 -18.97 10.92
N LEU A 88 1.54 -18.35 9.96
CA LEU A 88 1.85 -18.38 8.56
C LEU A 88 2.36 -17.02 8.07
N VAL A 89 3.14 -17.05 7.00
CA VAL A 89 3.44 -15.89 6.16
C VAL A 89 2.85 -16.14 4.78
N VAL A 90 2.02 -15.22 4.33
CA VAL A 90 1.32 -15.31 3.05
C VAL A 90 1.88 -14.26 2.10
N PHE A 91 2.11 -14.65 0.87
CA PHE A 91 2.69 -13.79 -0.16
C PHE A 91 2.20 -14.18 -1.56
N LEU A 92 2.43 -13.31 -2.53
CA LEU A 92 2.14 -13.62 -3.93
C LEU A 92 3.26 -14.49 -4.49
N LYS A 93 2.93 -15.72 -4.83
CA LYS A 93 3.88 -16.67 -5.46
C LYS A 93 4.05 -16.36 -6.94
N GLU A 94 2.93 -16.16 -7.63
CA GLU A 94 2.83 -15.84 -9.05
C GLU A 94 1.84 -14.68 -9.23
N PHE A 95 1.63 -14.25 -10.46
CA PHE A 95 0.70 -13.15 -10.72
C PHE A 95 -0.74 -13.43 -10.27
N ASP A 96 -1.14 -14.68 -10.20
CA ASP A 96 -2.49 -15.16 -9.91
C ASP A 96 -2.58 -16.13 -8.73
N ALA A 97 -1.45 -16.40 -8.05
CA ALA A 97 -1.38 -17.34 -6.95
C ALA A 97 -0.92 -16.70 -5.65
N VAL A 98 -1.61 -17.04 -4.57
CA VAL A 98 -1.25 -16.69 -3.19
C VAL A 98 -0.75 -17.95 -2.50
N GLN A 99 0.39 -17.88 -1.84
CA GLN A 99 1.01 -19.00 -1.13
C GLN A 99 1.22 -18.64 0.33
N ALA A 100 0.98 -19.62 1.21
CA ALA A 100 1.33 -19.56 2.61
C ALA A 100 2.46 -20.51 2.96
N VAL A 101 3.33 -20.05 3.83
CA VAL A 101 4.42 -20.83 4.39
C VAL A 101 4.42 -20.71 5.91
N SER A 102 4.92 -21.73 6.61
CA SER A 102 5.15 -21.63 8.05
C SER A 102 6.09 -20.46 8.37
N ALA A 103 5.68 -19.58 9.26
CA ALA A 103 6.49 -18.46 9.72
C ALA A 103 7.77 -18.91 10.44
N GLU A 104 7.77 -20.11 11.01
CA GLU A 104 8.93 -20.70 11.69
C GLU A 104 9.94 -21.24 10.72
N SER A 105 9.51 -22.14 9.81
CA SER A 105 10.40 -22.97 8.98
C SER A 105 10.50 -22.55 7.53
N GLY A 106 9.56 -21.72 7.02
CA GLY A 106 9.47 -21.40 5.58
C GLY A 106 8.89 -22.52 4.72
N ILE A 107 8.45 -23.64 5.33
CA ILE A 107 7.84 -24.76 4.60
C ILE A 107 6.47 -24.34 4.07
N VAL A 108 6.19 -24.71 2.82
CA VAL A 108 4.90 -24.43 2.16
C VAL A 108 3.78 -25.22 2.84
N GLU A 109 2.74 -24.52 3.26
CA GLU A 109 1.56 -25.11 3.87
C GLU A 109 0.41 -25.24 2.85
N TRP A 110 0.18 -24.20 2.05
CA TRP A 110 -0.84 -24.22 1.01
C TRP A 110 -0.58 -23.15 -0.06
N ALA A 111 -1.27 -23.30 -1.19
CA ALA A 111 -1.35 -22.31 -2.25
C ALA A 111 -2.75 -22.24 -2.82
N VAL A 112 -3.23 -21.03 -3.12
CA VAL A 112 -4.55 -20.76 -3.69
C VAL A 112 -4.40 -20.02 -5.01
N GLN A 113 -5.02 -20.56 -6.07
CA GLN A 113 -5.12 -19.91 -7.36
C GLN A 113 -6.29 -18.93 -7.37
N GLY A 114 -6.02 -17.69 -7.73
CA GLY A 114 -7.08 -16.66 -7.89
C GLY A 114 -7.84 -16.76 -9.20
N GLY A 115 -7.22 -17.37 -10.20
CA GLY A 115 -7.76 -17.48 -11.57
C GLY A 115 -7.46 -16.26 -12.45
N HIS A 116 -7.10 -15.14 -11.86
CA HIS A 116 -6.66 -13.93 -12.54
C HIS A 116 -5.58 -13.22 -11.72
N ARG A 117 -4.95 -12.23 -12.34
CA ARG A 117 -3.89 -11.46 -11.69
C ARG A 117 -4.36 -10.82 -10.38
N VAL A 118 -3.65 -11.11 -9.28
CA VAL A 118 -3.84 -10.46 -7.98
C VAL A 118 -3.11 -9.13 -8.00
N ARG A 119 -3.83 -8.04 -7.75
CA ARG A 119 -3.29 -6.66 -7.70
C ARG A 119 -3.67 -5.92 -6.42
N THR A 120 -4.21 -6.62 -5.46
CA THR A 120 -4.50 -6.07 -4.15
C THR A 120 -3.41 -6.43 -3.16
N THR A 121 -3.38 -5.69 -2.05
CA THR A 121 -2.68 -6.15 -0.85
C THR A 121 -3.35 -7.41 -0.29
N LEU A 122 -2.58 -8.21 0.42
CA LEU A 122 -3.06 -9.33 1.21
C LEU A 122 -3.42 -8.81 2.61
N ASN A 123 -4.68 -8.95 3.02
CA ASN A 123 -5.13 -8.41 4.31
C ASN A 123 -5.85 -9.48 5.12
N VAL A 124 -5.44 -9.62 6.37
CA VAL A 124 -6.10 -10.49 7.35
C VAL A 124 -7.17 -9.68 8.06
N ILE A 125 -8.43 -10.13 7.93
CA ILE A 125 -9.61 -9.50 8.53
C ILE A 125 -10.43 -10.62 9.15
N ASP A 126 -10.72 -10.53 10.46
CA ASP A 126 -11.51 -11.51 11.20
C ASP A 126 -11.09 -12.97 10.92
N GLU A 127 -9.80 -13.27 11.10
CA GLU A 127 -9.19 -14.59 10.87
C GLU A 127 -9.34 -15.15 9.45
N THR A 128 -9.60 -14.30 8.47
CA THR A 128 -9.60 -14.64 7.06
C THR A 128 -8.66 -13.75 6.26
N LEU A 129 -7.99 -14.33 5.29
CA LEU A 129 -7.14 -13.62 4.34
C LEU A 129 -7.96 -13.17 3.14
N TRP A 130 -8.00 -11.87 2.91
CA TRP A 130 -8.70 -11.26 1.78
C TRP A 130 -7.74 -10.78 0.71
N PHE A 131 -8.08 -11.06 -0.54
CA PHE A 131 -7.39 -10.52 -1.72
C PHE A 131 -8.31 -10.47 -2.94
N GLY A 132 -7.98 -9.60 -3.88
CA GLY A 132 -8.69 -9.46 -5.15
C GLY A 132 -7.92 -10.11 -6.30
N SER A 133 -8.61 -10.90 -7.09
CA SER A 133 -8.11 -11.54 -8.30
C SER A 133 -9.03 -11.22 -9.49
N GLY A 134 -8.56 -10.33 -10.38
CA GLY A 134 -9.41 -9.81 -11.47
C GLY A 134 -10.64 -9.10 -10.93
N SER A 135 -11.83 -9.61 -11.29
CA SER A 135 -13.13 -9.11 -10.84
C SER A 135 -13.66 -9.78 -9.58
N THR A 136 -12.85 -10.60 -8.90
CA THR A 136 -13.30 -11.42 -7.78
C THR A 136 -12.51 -11.09 -6.52
N LEU A 137 -13.23 -10.85 -5.41
CA LEU A 137 -12.69 -10.87 -4.07
C LEU A 137 -12.78 -12.29 -3.51
N LEU A 138 -11.69 -12.75 -2.93
CA LEU A 138 -11.57 -14.04 -2.29
C LEU A 138 -11.24 -13.85 -0.82
N ALA A 139 -11.90 -14.62 0.05
CA ALA A 139 -11.54 -14.78 1.45
C ALA A 139 -11.12 -16.23 1.69
N VAL A 140 -9.96 -16.41 2.28
CA VAL A 140 -9.33 -17.72 2.51
C VAL A 140 -9.10 -17.90 4.00
N ASN A 141 -9.45 -19.07 4.53
CA ASN A 141 -9.16 -19.40 5.93
C ASN A 141 -7.68 -19.82 6.10
N LYS A 142 -7.28 -20.09 7.33
CA LYS A 142 -5.91 -20.46 7.68
C LYS A 142 -5.44 -21.76 7.04
N ASN A 143 -6.36 -22.64 6.63
CA ASN A 143 -6.06 -23.91 5.97
C ASN A 143 -5.94 -23.79 4.44
N GLY A 144 -6.11 -22.59 3.87
CA GLY A 144 -6.06 -22.38 2.42
C GLY A 144 -7.40 -22.63 1.72
N GLU A 145 -8.49 -22.81 2.45
CA GLU A 145 -9.82 -23.02 1.87
C GLU A 145 -10.50 -21.69 1.57
N VAL A 146 -11.08 -21.55 0.37
CA VAL A 146 -11.84 -20.37 0.00
C VAL A 146 -13.18 -20.40 0.72
N VAL A 147 -13.38 -19.52 1.71
CA VAL A 147 -14.61 -19.43 2.52
C VAL A 147 -15.61 -18.41 2.00
N LYS A 148 -15.13 -17.40 1.24
CA LYS A 148 -16.01 -16.43 0.55
C LYS A 148 -15.48 -16.11 -0.82
N LYS A 149 -16.40 -15.91 -1.76
CA LYS A 149 -16.10 -15.49 -3.12
C LYS A 149 -17.15 -14.47 -3.56
N LEU A 150 -16.71 -13.24 -3.83
CA LEU A 150 -17.56 -12.18 -4.33
C LEU A 150 -17.08 -11.75 -5.70
N HIS A 151 -17.99 -11.80 -6.68
CA HIS A 151 -17.73 -11.34 -8.03
C HIS A 151 -18.38 -9.98 -8.30
N ILE A 152 -17.56 -9.01 -8.75
CA ILE A 152 -18.04 -7.69 -9.20
C ILE A 152 -17.92 -7.65 -10.71
N PRO A 153 -19.05 -7.81 -11.45
CA PRO A 153 -19.02 -7.93 -12.92
C PRO A 153 -18.36 -6.72 -13.59
N ASN A 154 -17.65 -6.95 -14.70
CA ASN A 154 -16.98 -5.92 -15.52
C ASN A 154 -15.96 -5.07 -14.74
N SER A 155 -15.49 -5.57 -13.61
CA SER A 155 -14.52 -4.86 -12.77
C SER A 155 -13.13 -5.47 -12.84
N PHE A 156 -12.18 -4.67 -12.36
CA PHE A 156 -10.85 -5.12 -12.01
C PHE A 156 -10.50 -4.56 -10.64
N ILE A 157 -10.32 -5.46 -9.63
CA ILE A 157 -10.07 -5.07 -8.23
C ILE A 157 -8.57 -4.91 -8.02
N TYR A 158 -8.16 -3.81 -7.40
CA TYR A 158 -6.76 -3.49 -7.07
C TYR A 158 -6.66 -2.58 -5.84
N GLY A 159 -5.41 -2.32 -5.41
CA GLY A 159 -5.13 -1.48 -4.24
C GLY A 159 -5.20 -2.26 -2.93
N ASN A 160 -5.58 -1.58 -1.87
CA ASN A 160 -5.74 -2.25 -0.58
C ASN A 160 -7.20 -2.63 -0.30
N ILE A 161 -7.34 -3.69 0.48
CA ILE A 161 -8.61 -4.11 1.07
C ILE A 161 -8.56 -3.70 2.53
N THR A 162 -9.53 -2.92 2.98
CA THR A 162 -9.52 -2.32 4.32
C THR A 162 -10.79 -2.72 5.09
N PRO A 163 -10.68 -3.24 6.32
CA PRO A 163 -11.87 -3.57 7.12
C PRO A 163 -12.61 -2.29 7.54
N TYR A 164 -13.94 -2.37 7.53
CA TYR A 164 -14.81 -1.32 8.03
C TYR A 164 -16.12 -1.88 8.56
N LYS A 165 -16.34 -1.75 9.90
CA LYS A 165 -17.60 -2.12 10.60
C LYS A 165 -18.17 -3.49 10.19
N GLY A 166 -17.33 -4.50 10.20
CA GLY A 166 -17.69 -5.86 9.83
C GLY A 166 -17.79 -6.13 8.32
N GLY A 167 -17.65 -5.12 7.49
CA GLY A 167 -17.51 -5.22 6.05
C GLY A 167 -16.09 -4.87 5.60
N ILE A 168 -15.93 -4.69 4.31
CA ILE A 168 -14.67 -4.32 3.67
C ILE A 168 -14.84 -3.17 2.69
N LEU A 169 -13.82 -2.34 2.62
CA LEU A 169 -13.62 -1.36 1.55
C LEU A 169 -12.60 -1.91 0.56
N CYS A 170 -12.87 -1.79 -0.72
CA CYS A 170 -11.89 -2.09 -1.77
C CYS A 170 -12.02 -1.11 -2.93
N THR A 171 -10.95 -0.97 -3.70
CA THR A 171 -10.93 -0.17 -4.92
C THR A 171 -10.79 -1.02 -6.15
N GLY A 172 -11.23 -0.47 -7.28
CA GLY A 172 -11.09 -1.12 -8.57
C GLY A 172 -11.58 -0.23 -9.70
N THR A 173 -11.55 -0.75 -10.91
CA THR A 173 -12.15 -0.12 -12.09
C THR A 173 -13.35 -0.89 -12.56
N LEU A 174 -14.36 -0.17 -13.07
CA LEU A 174 -15.41 -0.70 -13.92
C LEU A 174 -15.15 -0.23 -15.34
N HIS A 175 -15.19 -1.17 -16.29
CA HIS A 175 -15.21 -0.83 -17.69
C HIS A 175 -16.65 -0.52 -18.12
N ASN A 176 -16.88 0.69 -18.60
CA ASN A 176 -18.17 1.09 -19.16
C ASN A 176 -18.11 0.91 -20.68
N ASN A 177 -18.76 -0.15 -21.17
CA ASN A 177 -18.77 -0.49 -22.60
C ASN A 177 -19.47 0.57 -23.46
N GLU A 178 -20.45 1.32 -22.91
CA GLU A 178 -21.17 2.35 -23.66
C GLU A 178 -20.32 3.60 -23.93
N ARG A 179 -19.38 3.88 -23.04
CA ARG A 179 -18.53 5.08 -23.09
C ARG A 179 -17.10 4.78 -23.49
N ASP A 180 -16.78 3.50 -23.69
CA ASP A 180 -15.40 3.01 -23.92
C ASP A 180 -14.37 3.64 -22.97
N CYS A 181 -14.73 3.73 -21.70
CA CYS A 181 -13.87 4.26 -20.67
C CYS A 181 -13.92 3.44 -19.39
N SER A 182 -12.83 3.42 -18.68
CA SER A 182 -12.75 2.85 -17.33
C SER A 182 -12.91 3.94 -16.29
N CYS A 183 -13.74 3.69 -15.28
CA CYS A 183 -13.89 4.54 -14.11
C CYS A 183 -13.40 3.81 -12.88
N SER A 184 -12.71 4.51 -12.02
CA SER A 184 -12.24 4.00 -10.72
C SER A 184 -13.35 4.15 -9.68
N TYR A 185 -13.50 3.12 -8.86
CA TYR A 185 -14.53 3.05 -7.82
C TYR A 185 -13.95 2.66 -6.47
N LEU A 186 -14.62 3.13 -5.43
CA LEU A 186 -14.53 2.63 -4.06
C LEU A 186 -15.83 1.89 -3.74
N TRP A 187 -15.72 0.62 -3.34
CA TRP A 187 -16.86 -0.19 -2.91
C TRP A 187 -16.79 -0.42 -1.40
N LEU A 188 -17.93 -0.20 -0.75
CA LEU A 188 -18.19 -0.71 0.60
C LEU A 188 -19.04 -1.97 0.47
N ILE A 189 -18.54 -3.06 1.00
CA ILE A 189 -19.13 -4.40 0.92
C ILE A 189 -19.38 -4.89 2.35
N ASN A 190 -20.59 -5.38 2.63
CA ASN A 190 -20.95 -5.89 3.95
C ASN A 190 -20.42 -7.31 4.21
N GLN A 191 -20.67 -7.84 5.39
CA GLN A 191 -20.24 -9.19 5.79
C GLN A 191 -20.84 -10.30 4.92
N GLU A 192 -22.06 -10.08 4.41
CA GLU A 192 -22.76 -11.04 3.54
C GLU A 192 -22.20 -11.03 2.10
N GLY A 193 -21.35 -10.05 1.77
CA GLY A 193 -20.76 -9.90 0.45
C GLY A 193 -21.59 -9.03 -0.49
N SER A 194 -22.54 -8.27 0.03
CA SER A 194 -23.35 -7.33 -0.79
C SER A 194 -22.69 -5.96 -0.83
N ILE A 195 -22.69 -5.34 -2.02
CA ILE A 195 -22.20 -3.96 -2.18
C ILE A 195 -23.22 -3.01 -1.57
N MET A 196 -22.81 -2.33 -0.50
CA MET A 196 -23.61 -1.31 0.18
C MET A 196 -23.55 0.04 -0.54
N TYR A 197 -22.34 0.43 -0.92
CA TYR A 197 -22.08 1.66 -1.64
C TYR A 197 -21.07 1.43 -2.75
N SER A 198 -21.29 2.13 -3.87
CA SER A 198 -20.38 2.20 -5.01
C SER A 198 -20.13 3.69 -5.30
N MET A 199 -18.94 4.15 -4.98
CA MET A 199 -18.57 5.57 -5.07
C MET A 199 -17.55 5.76 -6.18
N GLU A 200 -17.89 6.57 -7.20
CA GLU A 200 -16.98 6.86 -8.30
C GLU A 200 -15.84 7.77 -7.85
N LEU A 201 -14.61 7.32 -8.00
CA LEU A 201 -13.40 8.11 -7.70
C LEU A 201 -13.01 9.02 -8.86
N GLY A 202 -13.26 8.61 -10.08
CA GLY A 202 -12.97 9.38 -11.27
C GLY A 202 -12.78 8.51 -12.51
N ARG A 203 -12.70 9.17 -13.67
CA ARG A 203 -12.41 8.50 -14.94
C ARG A 203 -10.92 8.25 -15.07
N SER A 204 -10.54 7.04 -15.43
CA SER A 204 -9.19 6.70 -15.84
C SER A 204 -9.18 6.35 -17.32
N PRO A 205 -8.38 7.01 -18.15
CA PRO A 205 -8.23 6.66 -19.55
C PRO A 205 -7.44 5.35 -19.75
N VAL A 206 -6.88 4.79 -18.70
CA VAL A 206 -6.03 3.60 -18.76
C VAL A 206 -6.53 2.57 -17.75
N ILE A 207 -6.65 1.32 -18.17
CA ILE A 207 -6.92 0.16 -17.31
C ILE A 207 -5.69 -0.12 -16.41
N SER A 208 -5.23 0.85 -15.65
CA SER A 208 -4.08 0.68 -14.78
C SER A 208 -4.23 1.50 -13.51
N SER A 209 -4.33 0.82 -12.40
CA SER A 209 -3.87 1.22 -11.05
C SER A 209 -3.81 2.73 -10.73
N ASP A 210 -4.80 3.52 -11.15
CA ASP A 210 -4.81 4.97 -10.92
C ASP A 210 -5.33 5.34 -9.52
N THR A 211 -5.77 4.34 -8.76
CA THR A 211 -6.10 4.45 -7.34
C THR A 211 -5.19 3.55 -6.55
N SER A 212 -4.46 4.11 -5.61
CA SER A 212 -3.43 3.39 -4.87
C SER A 212 -3.95 2.67 -3.64
N GLY A 213 -4.97 3.17 -3.03
CA GLY A 213 -5.44 2.65 -1.78
C GLY A 213 -6.27 3.65 -1.01
N ILE A 214 -6.79 3.18 0.12
CA ILE A 214 -7.69 3.93 0.97
C ILE A 214 -7.02 4.10 2.32
N TRP A 215 -7.04 5.31 2.85
CA TRP A 215 -6.80 5.55 4.26
C TRP A 215 -8.14 5.71 4.96
N LEU A 216 -8.34 4.93 6.00
CA LEU A 216 -9.56 4.96 6.78
C LEU A 216 -9.31 5.67 8.11
N LYS A 217 -10.19 6.61 8.44
CA LYS A 217 -10.22 7.24 9.76
C LYS A 217 -11.66 7.43 10.20
N ASP A 218 -12.03 6.77 11.29
CA ASP A 218 -13.41 6.73 11.79
C ASP A 218 -14.39 6.28 10.69
N ASP A 219 -15.33 7.14 10.30
CA ASP A 219 -16.29 6.89 9.23
C ASP A 219 -15.94 7.59 7.92
N PHE A 220 -14.69 8.03 7.78
CA PHE A 220 -14.23 8.73 6.58
C PHE A 220 -13.17 7.90 5.85
N ALA A 221 -13.34 7.80 4.53
CA ALA A 221 -12.35 7.21 3.65
C ALA A 221 -11.67 8.30 2.82
N PHE A 222 -10.35 8.23 2.78
CA PHE A 222 -9.52 9.13 1.98
C PHE A 222 -8.84 8.32 0.88
N ALA A 223 -8.99 8.76 -0.35
CA ALA A 223 -8.44 8.10 -1.52
C ALA A 223 -7.71 9.09 -2.43
N SER A 224 -6.80 8.58 -3.24
CA SER A 224 -6.19 9.32 -4.35
C SER A 224 -6.63 8.70 -5.67
N CYS A 225 -7.03 9.52 -6.62
CA CYS A 225 -7.36 9.07 -7.97
C CYS A 225 -6.90 10.10 -9.01
N GLY A 226 -6.07 9.69 -9.96
CA GLY A 226 -5.56 10.60 -10.98
C GLY A 226 -4.78 11.78 -10.37
N HIS A 227 -5.37 12.95 -10.43
CA HIS A 227 -4.84 14.20 -9.86
C HIS A 227 -5.61 14.69 -8.64
N ASP A 228 -6.49 13.88 -8.10
CA ASP A 228 -7.40 14.31 -7.05
C ASP A 228 -7.18 13.50 -5.76
N ILE A 229 -7.28 14.20 -4.62
CA ILE A 229 -7.45 13.60 -3.29
C ILE A 229 -8.91 13.78 -2.92
N ILE A 230 -9.51 12.73 -2.38
CA ILE A 230 -10.95 12.65 -2.20
C ILE A 230 -11.25 12.15 -0.80
N CYS A 231 -12.24 12.76 -0.15
CA CYS A 231 -12.80 12.27 1.11
C CYS A 231 -14.25 11.86 0.93
N PHE A 232 -14.59 10.70 1.49
CA PHE A 232 -15.94 10.15 1.50
C PHE A 232 -16.43 9.96 2.94
N ASP A 233 -17.70 10.26 3.17
CA ASP A 233 -18.43 9.83 4.36
C ASP A 233 -19.04 8.44 4.08
N LEU A 234 -18.56 7.45 4.80
CA LEU A 234 -18.98 6.05 4.62
C LEU A 234 -20.34 5.72 5.27
N LYS A 235 -20.84 6.57 6.19
CA LYS A 235 -22.18 6.38 6.78
C LYS A 235 -23.27 6.62 5.75
N VAL A 236 -23.04 7.59 4.87
CA VAL A 236 -24.03 8.00 3.87
C VAL A 236 -23.61 7.67 2.44
N GLY A 237 -22.39 7.16 2.23
CA GLY A 237 -21.85 6.79 0.93
C GLY A 237 -21.67 7.98 -0.01
N LYS A 238 -21.25 9.15 0.50
CA LYS A 238 -21.14 10.39 -0.28
C LYS A 238 -19.74 10.98 -0.24
N GLU A 239 -19.33 11.57 -1.36
CA GLU A 239 -18.17 12.44 -1.42
C GLU A 239 -18.43 13.71 -0.62
N LEU A 240 -17.51 14.06 0.31
CA LEU A 240 -17.55 15.29 1.09
C LEU A 240 -16.79 16.40 0.40
N TRP A 241 -15.58 16.08 -0.07
CA TRP A 241 -14.74 17.03 -0.78
C TRP A 241 -13.77 16.32 -1.72
N ARG A 242 -13.32 17.09 -2.72
CA ARG A 242 -12.33 16.68 -3.71
C ARG A 242 -11.36 17.82 -3.93
N THR A 243 -10.07 17.53 -3.83
CA THR A 243 -9.02 18.54 -4.00
C THR A 243 -8.06 18.13 -5.11
N ARG A 244 -7.93 19.01 -6.11
CA ARG A 244 -7.01 18.81 -7.19
C ARG A 244 -5.60 19.20 -6.79
N VAL A 245 -4.62 18.31 -7.06
CA VAL A 245 -3.21 18.50 -6.75
C VAL A 245 -2.36 18.58 -8.02
N PHE A 246 -1.14 19.10 -7.88
CA PHE A 246 -0.24 19.21 -9.02
C PHE A 246 0.50 17.89 -9.26
N GLY A 247 0.20 17.25 -10.36
CA GLY A 247 0.80 15.97 -10.74
C GLY A 247 -0.12 14.80 -10.38
N PHE A 248 0.29 13.62 -10.83
CA PHE A 248 -0.47 12.41 -10.64
C PHE A 248 -0.23 11.85 -9.24
N CYS A 249 -1.27 11.70 -8.44
CA CYS A 249 -1.23 11.14 -7.08
C CYS A 249 -1.86 9.74 -6.98
N GLY A 250 -2.50 9.25 -8.03
CA GLY A 250 -3.30 8.02 -7.99
C GLY A 250 -2.55 6.74 -7.62
N ARG A 251 -1.22 6.75 -7.58
CA ARG A 251 -0.41 5.61 -7.12
C ARG A 251 -0.03 5.69 -5.65
N HIS A 252 -0.31 6.79 -4.98
CA HIS A 252 0.04 7.02 -3.58
C HIS A 252 -1.24 7.27 -2.79
N PHE A 253 -1.50 6.44 -1.80
CA PHE A 253 -2.60 6.74 -0.88
C PHE A 253 -2.23 7.91 0.03
N PRO A 254 -3.20 8.76 0.38
CA PRO A 254 -2.97 9.82 1.34
C PRO A 254 -2.80 9.24 2.74
N VAL A 255 -2.04 9.90 3.59
CA VAL A 255 -1.87 9.55 5.00
C VAL A 255 -2.56 10.61 5.84
N VAL A 256 -3.27 10.20 6.89
CA VAL A 256 -4.16 11.09 7.64
C VAL A 256 -3.82 11.08 9.12
N ASP A 257 -3.73 12.25 9.74
CA ASP A 257 -3.69 12.38 11.20
C ASP A 257 -5.03 12.95 11.76
N SER A 258 -5.01 13.59 12.92
CA SER A 258 -6.23 14.09 13.54
C SER A 258 -6.86 15.28 12.79
N GLN A 259 -6.09 16.07 12.06
CA GLN A 259 -6.53 17.32 11.45
C GLN A 259 -6.16 17.47 9.98
N ARG A 260 -5.26 16.64 9.45
CA ARG A 260 -4.62 16.85 8.16
C ARG A 260 -4.58 15.59 7.31
N VAL A 261 -4.57 15.82 6.01
CA VAL A 261 -4.37 14.82 4.97
C VAL A 261 -3.09 15.15 4.24
N TYR A 262 -2.12 14.24 4.26
CA TYR A 262 -0.82 14.41 3.61
C TYR A 262 -0.76 13.57 2.35
N TYR A 263 -0.20 14.14 1.29
CA TYR A 263 -0.15 13.49 -0.01
C TYR A 263 1.19 13.71 -0.70
N THR A 264 1.46 12.85 -1.66
CA THR A 264 2.60 12.96 -2.58
C THR A 264 2.15 12.73 -4.01
N THR A 265 2.87 13.30 -4.97
CA THR A 265 2.60 13.12 -6.40
C THR A 265 3.84 12.65 -7.15
N LEU A 266 3.63 11.96 -8.26
CA LEU A 266 4.73 11.51 -9.13
C LEU A 266 5.55 12.66 -9.73
N LYS A 267 5.03 13.89 -9.73
CA LYS A 267 5.76 15.09 -10.18
C LYS A 267 6.54 15.78 -9.06
N GLY A 268 6.73 15.13 -7.92
CA GLY A 268 7.54 15.66 -6.82
C GLY A 268 6.82 16.67 -5.95
N GLU A 269 5.49 16.81 -6.00
CA GLU A 269 4.75 17.61 -5.03
C GLU A 269 4.49 16.79 -3.77
N VAL A 270 4.70 17.41 -2.62
CA VAL A 270 4.28 16.95 -1.29
C VAL A 270 3.40 18.03 -0.72
N GLY A 271 2.30 17.66 -0.12
CA GLY A 271 1.39 18.66 0.44
C GLY A 271 0.54 18.15 1.59
N CYS A 272 -0.11 19.11 2.19
CA CYS A 272 -1.00 18.93 3.31
C CYS A 272 -2.32 19.64 3.04
N ALA A 273 -3.43 18.95 3.25
CA ALA A 273 -4.77 19.50 3.13
C ALA A 273 -5.50 19.41 4.47
N ASP A 274 -6.45 20.30 4.69
CA ASP A 274 -7.34 20.25 5.84
C ASP A 274 -8.29 19.05 5.73
N ILE A 275 -8.46 18.29 6.82
CA ILE A 275 -9.24 17.06 6.82
C ILE A 275 -10.73 17.29 6.58
N LEU A 276 -11.27 18.44 7.03
CA LEU A 276 -12.71 18.71 7.02
C LEU A 276 -13.22 19.18 5.64
N ASN A 277 -12.39 19.93 4.92
CA ASN A 277 -12.83 20.59 3.68
C ASN A 277 -11.88 20.43 2.50
N GLY A 278 -10.74 19.74 2.69
CA GLY A 278 -9.76 19.48 1.65
C GLY A 278 -8.96 20.70 1.18
N SER A 279 -9.09 21.87 1.83
CA SER A 279 -8.31 23.06 1.45
C SER A 279 -6.81 22.83 1.68
N ILE A 280 -5.99 23.25 0.72
CA ILE A 280 -4.53 23.10 0.82
C ILE A 280 -4.00 24.03 1.93
N VAL A 281 -3.33 23.44 2.91
CA VAL A 281 -2.69 24.14 4.02
C VAL A 281 -1.28 24.58 3.64
N TRP A 282 -0.51 23.64 3.13
CA TRP A 282 0.80 23.88 2.55
C TRP A 282 1.11 22.90 1.43
N ARG A 283 2.03 23.26 0.54
CA ARG A 283 2.59 22.38 -0.47
C ARG A 283 4.02 22.77 -0.79
N GLN A 284 4.84 21.78 -1.06
CA GLN A 284 6.21 21.95 -1.51
C GLN A 284 6.46 21.12 -2.75
N LYS A 285 7.33 21.60 -3.61
CA LYS A 285 7.78 20.90 -4.80
C LYS A 285 9.26 20.58 -4.68
N PHE A 286 9.58 19.31 -4.69
CA PHE A 286 10.95 18.85 -4.80
C PHE A 286 11.43 19.03 -6.24
N ARG A 287 12.61 19.66 -6.42
CA ARG A 287 13.14 19.97 -7.74
C ARG A 287 13.66 18.75 -8.48
N GLU A 288 14.08 17.74 -7.76
CA GLU A 288 14.74 16.54 -8.25
C GLU A 288 13.98 15.34 -7.74
N GLY A 289 13.51 14.52 -8.68
CA GLY A 289 13.14 13.17 -8.39
C GLY A 289 11.67 12.84 -8.36
N LEU A 290 11.46 11.60 -8.73
CA LEU A 290 10.19 10.93 -8.68
C LEU A 290 9.91 10.54 -7.24
N ILE A 291 8.80 11.01 -6.67
CA ILE A 291 8.32 10.44 -5.40
C ILE A 291 7.67 9.10 -5.72
N VAL A 292 8.18 8.04 -5.11
CA VAL A 292 7.82 6.66 -5.47
C VAL A 292 6.94 5.97 -4.43
N ALA A 293 6.70 6.63 -3.31
CA ALA A 293 5.95 6.06 -2.19
C ALA A 293 5.00 7.06 -1.53
N PRO A 294 3.95 6.59 -0.86
CA PRO A 294 3.16 7.41 0.05
C PRO A 294 4.05 8.03 1.14
N PRO A 295 3.67 9.19 1.69
CA PRO A 295 4.38 9.73 2.84
C PRO A 295 4.12 8.88 4.09
N SER A 296 4.95 9.02 5.12
CA SER A 296 4.73 8.39 6.43
C SER A 296 4.87 9.41 7.53
N ILE A 297 4.05 9.30 8.58
CA ILE A 297 4.05 10.23 9.73
C ILE A 297 4.65 9.54 10.94
N TYR A 298 5.59 10.21 11.61
CA TYR A 298 6.06 9.84 12.93
C TYR A 298 6.21 11.08 13.80
N GLY A 299 5.36 11.21 14.79
CA GLY A 299 5.29 12.39 15.66
C GLY A 299 4.97 13.67 14.87
N LYS A 300 5.90 14.63 14.87
CA LYS A 300 5.82 15.88 14.11
C LYS A 300 6.49 15.80 12.74
N THR A 301 7.04 14.66 12.37
CA THR A 301 7.84 14.52 11.16
C THR A 301 7.07 13.76 10.10
N LEU A 302 7.05 14.32 8.89
CA LEU A 302 6.60 13.67 7.68
C LEU A 302 7.82 13.13 6.91
N PHE A 303 7.83 11.83 6.67
CA PHE A 303 8.86 11.14 5.89
C PHE A 303 8.40 11.04 4.44
N VAL A 304 9.25 11.48 3.53
CA VAL A 304 9.00 11.44 2.09
C VAL A 304 10.18 10.77 1.40
N LEU A 305 9.89 9.73 0.65
CA LEU A 305 10.87 9.01 -0.16
C LEU A 305 10.85 9.57 -1.58
N ALA A 306 11.91 10.26 -1.97
CA ALA A 306 12.08 10.78 -3.32
C ALA A 306 13.42 10.29 -3.88
N ASP A 307 13.38 9.60 -5.01
CA ASP A 307 14.52 8.87 -5.60
C ASP A 307 15.20 7.95 -4.56
N CYS A 308 16.48 8.16 -4.33
CA CYS A 308 17.29 7.42 -3.36
C CYS A 308 17.45 8.16 -2.02
N SER A 309 16.59 9.14 -1.72
CA SER A 309 16.72 9.99 -0.53
C SER A 309 15.43 10.01 0.29
N VAL A 310 15.60 10.03 1.61
CA VAL A 310 14.50 10.26 2.55
C VAL A 310 14.55 11.71 3.01
N PHE A 311 13.47 12.44 2.80
CA PHE A 311 13.32 13.81 3.29
C PHE A 311 12.47 13.80 4.56
N LEU A 312 12.90 14.58 5.54
CA LEU A 312 12.21 14.77 6.80
C LEU A 312 11.63 16.19 6.81
N LEU A 313 10.31 16.30 6.79
CA LEU A 313 9.62 17.58 6.82
C LEU A 313 8.91 17.74 8.17
N ASP A 314 8.85 18.98 8.65
CA ASP A 314 7.86 19.32 9.67
C ASP A 314 6.46 19.17 9.07
N LYS A 315 5.60 18.35 9.68
CA LYS A 315 4.29 18.01 9.10
C LYS A 315 3.32 19.19 9.10
N ASP A 316 3.51 20.18 9.98
CA ASP A 316 2.61 21.30 10.14
C ASP A 316 2.94 22.44 9.16
N THR A 317 4.23 22.64 8.84
CA THR A 317 4.72 23.71 7.94
C THR A 317 5.19 23.21 6.58
N GLY A 318 5.56 21.93 6.47
CA GLY A 318 6.18 21.36 5.29
C GLY A 318 7.66 21.72 5.12
N GLU A 319 8.30 22.40 6.07
CA GLU A 319 9.72 22.75 6.02
C GLU A 319 10.60 21.51 6.24
N ILE A 320 11.76 21.47 5.55
CA ILE A 320 12.74 20.37 5.61
C ILE A 320 13.70 20.59 6.78
#